data_8fda0b12b02588c85f26b7169061a111
#
_entry.id   8fda0b12b02588c85f26b7169061a111
#
_cell.length_a   1.000
_cell.length_b   1.000
_cell.length_c   1.000
_cell.angle_alpha   90.00
_cell.angle_beta   90.00
_cell.angle_gamma   90.00
#
_symmetry.space_group_name_H-M   'P 1'
#
loop_
_entity.id
_entity.type
_entity.pdbx_description
1 polymer ?
#
loop_
_entity_poly.entity_id
_entity_poly.type
_entity_poly.pdbx_seq_one_letter_code
_entity_poly.pdbx_strand_id
1 'polypeptide(L)'
;MKQFRLYIMVAVLALAGMMTTGASAQVLRDADFNSIGRINGNGVVRNQSMHSIGSFDADGTVRAADGKAVGVIKQLEIFDTEGTRIGYINTDGTVRDGESNVLGYISINDGKVTDAEKKTIGFARGVRVDWIACYYFFGFFEK
;
A
#
# COMPACT_ATOMS: atom_id res chain seq x y z
N MET A 1 -32.20 -16.87 32.47
CA MET A 1 -31.50 -17.75 31.53
C MET A 1 -31.59 -17.27 30.08
N LYS A 2 -32.77 -16.92 29.62
CA LYS A 2 -32.93 -16.38 28.24
C LYS A 2 -32.22 -15.04 28.04
N GLN A 3 -32.20 -14.19 29.07
CA GLN A 3 -31.51 -12.91 29.04
C GLN A 3 -29.98 -13.05 28.96
N PHE A 4 -29.44 -14.09 29.58
CA PHE A 4 -28.03 -14.39 29.58
C PHE A 4 -27.53 -14.73 28.15
N ARG A 5 -28.32 -15.50 27.41
CA ARG A 5 -27.99 -15.84 26.02
C ARG A 5 -28.01 -14.62 25.11
N LEU A 6 -28.90 -13.69 25.40
CA LEU A 6 -29.00 -12.45 24.62
C LEU A 6 -27.74 -11.59 24.79
N TYR A 7 -27.25 -11.49 26.00
CA TYR A 7 -26.02 -10.72 26.26
C TYR A 7 -24.80 -11.28 25.57
N ILE A 8 -24.67 -12.60 25.50
CA ILE A 8 -23.59 -13.27 24.81
C ILE A 8 -23.63 -12.96 23.30
N MET A 9 -24.81 -12.97 22.71
CA MET A 9 -24.98 -12.65 21.30
C MET A 9 -24.61 -11.20 20.98
N VAL A 10 -24.99 -10.28 21.85
CA VAL A 10 -24.64 -8.85 21.67
C VAL A 10 -23.14 -8.65 21.78
N ALA A 11 -22.47 -9.33 22.70
CA ALA A 11 -21.02 -9.24 22.85
C ALA A 11 -20.29 -9.76 21.60
N VAL A 12 -20.77 -10.86 21.03
CA VAL A 12 -20.17 -11.43 19.79
C VAL A 12 -20.34 -10.48 18.61
N LEU A 13 -21.50 -9.84 18.49
CA LEU A 13 -21.75 -8.86 17.42
C LEU A 13 -20.87 -7.62 17.58
N ALA A 14 -20.65 -7.16 18.81
CA ALA A 14 -19.78 -6.02 19.05
C ALA A 14 -18.32 -6.34 18.66
N LEU A 15 -17.85 -7.55 18.96
CA LEU A 15 -16.52 -8.01 18.57
C LEU A 15 -16.37 -8.08 17.04
N ALA A 16 -17.37 -8.60 16.35
CA ALA A 16 -17.35 -8.66 14.90
C ALA A 16 -17.33 -7.26 14.27
N GLY A 17 -18.06 -6.31 14.85
CA GLY A 17 -18.04 -4.92 14.43
C GLY A 17 -16.68 -4.25 14.61
N MET A 18 -15.99 -4.55 15.70
CA MET A 18 -14.65 -4.02 15.96
C MET A 18 -13.62 -4.61 15.00
N MET A 19 -13.76 -5.86 14.60
CA MET A 19 -12.86 -6.50 13.63
C MET A 19 -13.00 -5.90 12.23
N THR A 20 -14.22 -5.51 11.83
CA THR A 20 -14.43 -4.87 10.53
C THR A 20 -13.89 -3.45 10.46
N THR A 21 -13.89 -2.70 11.57
CA THR A 21 -13.28 -1.37 11.60
C THR A 21 -11.76 -1.40 11.55
N GLY A 22 -11.12 -2.51 12.00
CA GLY A 22 -9.68 -2.69 11.89
C GLY A 22 -9.17 -2.91 10.47
N ALA A 23 -10.07 -3.17 9.50
CA ALA A 23 -9.75 -3.38 8.09
C ALA A 23 -9.86 -2.10 7.26
N SER A 24 -9.97 -0.93 7.89
CA SER A 24 -10.11 0.35 7.18
C SER A 24 -8.84 0.74 6.42
N ALA A 25 -9.01 1.61 5.42
CA ALA A 25 -7.96 2.05 4.52
C ALA A 25 -6.79 2.69 5.27
N GLN A 26 -5.58 2.36 4.82
CA GLN A 26 -4.35 2.95 5.35
C GLN A 26 -4.02 4.23 4.60
N VAL A 27 -3.61 5.24 5.34
CA VAL A 27 -3.38 6.59 4.82
C VAL A 27 -1.98 6.70 4.25
N LEU A 28 -1.89 7.29 3.06
CA LEU A 28 -0.62 7.68 2.44
C LEU A 28 -0.42 9.16 2.71
N ARG A 29 0.80 9.52 3.11
CA ARG A 29 1.13 10.91 3.49
C ARG A 29 2.36 11.41 2.75
N ASP A 30 2.43 12.73 2.57
CA ASP A 30 3.60 13.40 2.03
C ASP A 30 4.66 13.66 3.11
N ALA A 31 5.73 14.38 2.75
CA ALA A 31 6.83 14.69 3.66
C ALA A 31 6.41 15.56 4.85
N ASP A 32 5.38 16.38 4.68
CA ASP A 32 4.83 17.24 5.72
C ASP A 32 3.71 16.58 6.53
N PHE A 33 3.55 15.27 6.34
CA PHE A 33 2.57 14.45 7.02
C PHE A 33 1.12 14.73 6.63
N ASN A 34 0.89 15.43 5.51
CA ASN A 34 -0.46 15.63 4.97
C ASN A 34 -0.95 14.37 4.27
N SER A 35 -2.22 14.04 4.43
CA SER A 35 -2.84 12.93 3.72
C SER A 35 -2.90 13.24 2.22
N ILE A 36 -2.35 12.34 1.40
CA ILE A 36 -2.37 12.48 -0.06
C ILE A 36 -3.14 11.35 -0.74
N GLY A 37 -3.52 10.33 0.00
CA GLY A 37 -4.27 9.21 -0.55
C GLY A 37 -4.48 8.11 0.46
N ARG A 38 -5.05 7.00 -0.01
CA ARG A 38 -5.36 5.82 0.81
C ARG A 38 -5.23 4.55 -0.01
N ILE A 39 -4.86 3.46 0.67
CA ILE A 39 -4.91 2.12 0.08
C ILE A 39 -5.81 1.25 0.96
N ASN A 40 -6.85 0.65 0.36
CA ASN A 40 -7.73 -0.27 1.08
C ASN A 40 -7.05 -1.63 1.26
N GLY A 41 -7.56 -2.43 2.18
CA GLY A 41 -7.08 -3.80 2.38
C GLY A 41 -7.24 -4.69 1.15
N ASN A 42 -8.18 -4.38 0.26
CA ASN A 42 -8.39 -5.08 -1.01
C ASN A 42 -7.52 -4.54 -2.15
N GLY A 43 -6.61 -3.61 -1.89
CA GLY A 43 -5.64 -3.11 -2.85
C GLY A 43 -6.08 -1.90 -3.66
N VAL A 44 -7.24 -1.33 -3.45
CA VAL A 44 -7.70 -0.14 -4.18
C VAL A 44 -6.95 1.08 -3.67
N VAL A 45 -6.35 1.83 -4.59
CA VAL A 45 -5.60 3.07 -4.32
C VAL A 45 -6.50 4.25 -4.66
N ARG A 46 -6.65 5.17 -3.70
CA ARG A 46 -7.47 6.38 -3.89
C ARG A 46 -6.62 7.62 -3.63
N ASN A 47 -6.92 8.69 -4.35
CA ASN A 47 -6.27 9.98 -4.12
C ASN A 47 -6.94 10.73 -2.95
N GLN A 48 -6.49 11.95 -2.70
CA GLN A 48 -7.01 12.79 -1.62
C GLN A 48 -8.50 13.10 -1.78
N SER A 49 -9.00 13.15 -3.02
CA SER A 49 -10.41 13.38 -3.33
C SER A 49 -11.25 12.10 -3.29
N MET A 50 -10.65 10.98 -2.85
CA MET A 50 -11.29 9.66 -2.73
C MET A 50 -11.63 9.01 -4.07
N HIS A 51 -11.09 9.51 -5.18
CA HIS A 51 -11.20 8.84 -6.48
C HIS A 51 -10.22 7.68 -6.57
N SER A 52 -10.66 6.56 -7.14
CA SER A 52 -9.77 5.43 -7.41
C SER A 52 -8.77 5.82 -8.51
N ILE A 53 -7.48 5.70 -8.21
CA ILE A 53 -6.41 5.97 -9.18
C ILE A 53 -5.69 4.72 -9.61
N GLY A 54 -6.08 3.58 -9.09
CA GLY A 54 -5.53 2.28 -9.47
C GLY A 54 -5.77 1.23 -8.41
N SER A 55 -5.17 0.06 -8.61
CA SER A 55 -5.34 -1.04 -7.66
C SER A 55 -4.20 -2.04 -7.75
N PHE A 56 -4.05 -2.81 -6.67
CA PHE A 56 -3.17 -3.97 -6.58
C PHE A 56 -4.04 -5.22 -6.47
N ASP A 57 -3.92 -6.15 -7.41
CA ASP A 57 -4.65 -7.40 -7.36
C ASP A 57 -3.95 -8.41 -6.42
N ALA A 58 -4.69 -9.41 -5.98
CA ALA A 58 -4.16 -10.45 -5.10
C ALA A 58 -3.04 -11.27 -5.77
N ASP A 59 -3.05 -11.37 -7.11
CA ASP A 59 -2.02 -12.08 -7.89
C ASP A 59 -0.77 -11.26 -8.17
N GLY A 60 -0.73 -10.00 -7.72
CA GLY A 60 0.40 -9.09 -7.90
C GLY A 60 0.26 -8.12 -9.07
N THR A 61 -0.80 -8.22 -9.86
CA THR A 61 -1.02 -7.28 -10.97
C THR A 61 -1.31 -5.89 -10.43
N VAL A 62 -0.65 -4.89 -10.99
CA VAL A 62 -0.89 -3.47 -10.70
C VAL A 62 -1.70 -2.88 -11.84
N ARG A 63 -2.80 -2.20 -11.49
CA ARG A 63 -3.71 -1.62 -12.49
C ARG A 63 -3.84 -0.12 -12.32
N ALA A 64 -3.99 0.55 -13.45
CA ALA A 64 -4.30 1.99 -13.50
C ALA A 64 -5.79 2.23 -13.19
N ALA A 65 -6.19 3.49 -13.13
CA ALA A 65 -7.57 3.88 -12.82
C ALA A 65 -8.60 3.30 -13.80
N ASP A 66 -8.21 3.09 -15.07
CA ASP A 66 -9.08 2.51 -16.10
C ASP A 66 -9.14 0.98 -16.04
N GLY A 67 -8.43 0.36 -15.11
CA GLY A 67 -8.39 -1.09 -14.94
C GLY A 67 -7.34 -1.81 -15.80
N LYS A 68 -6.59 -1.09 -16.62
CA LYS A 68 -5.52 -1.69 -17.42
C LYS A 68 -4.33 -2.06 -16.55
N ALA A 69 -3.75 -3.24 -16.80
CA ALA A 69 -2.52 -3.65 -16.13
C ALA A 69 -1.38 -2.72 -16.54
N VAL A 70 -0.63 -2.21 -15.56
CA VAL A 70 0.54 -1.36 -15.78
C VAL A 70 1.82 -1.99 -15.26
N GLY A 71 1.72 -3.05 -14.50
CA GLY A 71 2.87 -3.76 -13.97
C GLY A 71 2.47 -4.99 -13.18
N VAL A 72 3.47 -5.70 -12.67
CA VAL A 72 3.29 -6.91 -11.85
C VAL A 72 4.31 -6.91 -10.74
N ILE A 73 3.90 -7.30 -9.54
CA ILE A 73 4.76 -7.51 -8.39
C ILE A 73 4.90 -9.02 -8.16
N LYS A 74 6.14 -9.51 -8.07
CA LYS A 74 6.44 -10.91 -7.73
C LYS A 74 7.59 -10.94 -6.73
N GLN A 75 7.31 -11.35 -5.49
CA GLN A 75 8.34 -11.57 -4.45
C GLN A 75 9.29 -10.37 -4.29
N LEU A 76 8.75 -9.18 -4.12
CA LEU A 76 9.50 -7.92 -3.97
C LEU A 76 10.23 -7.48 -5.26
N GLU A 77 9.98 -8.12 -6.38
CA GLU A 77 10.43 -7.65 -7.70
C GLU A 77 9.26 -7.03 -8.45
N ILE A 78 9.55 -5.97 -9.18
CA ILE A 78 8.54 -5.19 -9.88
C ILE A 78 8.84 -5.21 -11.36
N PHE A 79 7.84 -5.59 -12.16
CA PHE A 79 7.95 -5.77 -13.61
C PHE A 79 6.98 -4.86 -14.32
N ASP A 80 7.35 -4.45 -15.54
CA ASP A 80 6.41 -3.78 -16.43
C ASP A 80 5.50 -4.81 -17.13
N THR A 81 4.63 -4.35 -18.01
CA THR A 81 3.68 -5.23 -18.72
C THR A 81 4.36 -6.14 -19.76
N GLU A 82 5.59 -5.84 -20.13
CA GLU A 82 6.38 -6.64 -21.07
C GLU A 82 7.23 -7.69 -20.36
N GLY A 83 7.15 -7.76 -19.04
CA GLY A 83 7.90 -8.72 -18.23
C GLY A 83 9.33 -8.28 -17.91
N THR A 84 9.69 -7.03 -18.19
CA THR A 84 10.99 -6.48 -17.84
C THR A 84 10.99 -6.05 -16.37
N ARG A 85 12.00 -6.47 -15.61
CA ARG A 85 12.13 -6.04 -14.22
C ARG A 85 12.55 -4.58 -14.19
N ILE A 86 11.70 -3.73 -13.64
CA ILE A 86 11.96 -2.28 -13.52
C ILE A 86 12.47 -1.89 -12.15
N GLY A 87 12.40 -2.80 -11.18
CA GLY A 87 12.92 -2.53 -9.86
C GLY A 87 12.73 -3.69 -8.91
N TYR A 88 13.23 -3.51 -7.70
CA TYR A 88 13.05 -4.50 -6.63
C TYR A 88 13.28 -3.85 -5.27
N ILE A 89 12.85 -4.57 -4.23
CA ILE A 89 12.94 -4.11 -2.85
C ILE A 89 13.75 -5.14 -2.08
N ASN A 90 14.81 -4.67 -1.42
CA ASN A 90 15.59 -5.51 -0.52
C ASN A 90 14.81 -5.78 0.77
N THR A 91 15.18 -6.83 1.49
CA THR A 91 14.50 -7.20 2.73
C THR A 91 14.66 -6.15 3.83
N ASP A 92 15.65 -5.27 3.72
CA ASP A 92 15.87 -4.15 4.65
C ASP A 92 15.05 -2.90 4.30
N GLY A 93 14.27 -2.93 3.19
CA GLY A 93 13.46 -1.80 2.76
C GLY A 93 14.11 -0.89 1.73
N THR A 94 15.32 -1.20 1.26
CA THR A 94 15.97 -0.43 0.19
C THR A 94 15.25 -0.70 -1.13
N VAL A 95 14.87 0.36 -1.83
CA VAL A 95 14.18 0.28 -3.13
C VAL A 95 15.19 0.60 -4.22
N ARG A 96 15.29 -0.30 -5.21
CA ARG A 96 16.23 -0.15 -6.33
C ARG A 96 15.52 -0.24 -7.67
N ASP A 97 16.08 0.40 -8.68
CA ASP A 97 15.58 0.29 -10.05
C ASP A 97 16.07 -1.02 -10.72
N GLY A 98 15.76 -1.20 -12.01
CA GLY A 98 16.15 -2.39 -12.76
C GLY A 98 17.66 -2.54 -12.94
N GLU A 99 18.43 -1.46 -12.79
CA GLU A 99 19.89 -1.45 -12.89
C GLU A 99 20.56 -1.47 -11.52
N SER A 100 19.80 -1.70 -10.45
CA SER A 100 20.23 -1.78 -9.05
C SER A 100 20.65 -0.44 -8.44
N ASN A 101 20.32 0.67 -9.07
CA ASN A 101 20.51 1.99 -8.47
C ASN A 101 19.51 2.20 -7.33
N VAL A 102 19.93 2.81 -6.24
CA VAL A 102 19.05 3.09 -5.11
C VAL A 102 18.11 4.23 -5.47
N LEU A 103 16.80 3.97 -5.37
CA LEU A 103 15.76 4.98 -5.53
C LEU A 103 15.39 5.61 -4.18
N GLY A 104 15.46 4.85 -3.12
CA GLY A 104 15.13 5.32 -1.80
C GLY A 104 14.99 4.18 -0.80
N TYR A 105 14.40 4.50 0.34
CA TYR A 105 14.31 3.57 1.47
C TYR A 105 12.93 3.62 2.09
N ILE A 106 12.44 2.45 2.51
CA ILE A 106 11.18 2.32 3.25
C ILE A 106 11.50 1.71 4.61
N SER A 107 11.15 2.42 5.68
CA SER A 107 11.26 1.88 7.04
C SER A 107 10.11 0.91 7.26
N ILE A 108 10.43 -0.37 7.42
CA ILE A 108 9.43 -1.43 7.54
C ILE A 108 8.61 -1.26 8.83
N ASN A 109 9.20 -0.70 9.88
CA ASN A 109 8.57 -0.58 11.18
C ASN A 109 7.53 0.54 11.25
N ASP A 110 7.83 1.71 10.68
CA ASP A 110 6.98 2.90 10.83
C ASP A 110 6.42 3.44 9.50
N GLY A 111 6.82 2.85 8.36
CA GLY A 111 6.33 3.25 7.05
C GLY A 111 6.91 4.55 6.52
N LYS A 112 7.97 5.07 7.13
CA LYS A 112 8.63 6.28 6.64
C LYS A 112 9.31 5.99 5.30
N VAL A 113 9.10 6.87 4.33
CA VAL A 113 9.66 6.75 2.98
C VAL A 113 10.64 7.89 2.76
N THR A 114 11.86 7.53 2.34
CA THR A 114 12.91 8.50 2.04
C THR A 114 13.44 8.29 0.63
N ASP A 115 13.99 9.34 0.02
CA ASP A 115 14.65 9.25 -1.28
C ASP A 115 16.08 8.69 -1.13
N ALA A 116 16.83 8.66 -2.25
CA ALA A 116 18.18 8.12 -2.26
C ALA A 116 19.15 8.91 -1.37
N GLU A 117 18.90 10.20 -1.15
CA GLU A 117 19.66 11.07 -0.25
C GLU A 117 19.16 11.03 1.19
N LYS A 118 18.23 10.12 1.48
CA LYS A 118 17.62 9.94 2.80
C LYS A 118 16.74 11.11 3.26
N LYS A 119 16.28 11.92 2.32
CA LYS A 119 15.31 12.96 2.60
C LYS A 119 13.91 12.33 2.66
N THR A 120 13.13 12.67 3.67
CA THR A 120 11.76 12.14 3.83
C THR A 120 10.87 12.64 2.68
N ILE A 121 10.19 11.71 2.01
CA ILE A 121 9.23 12.02 0.95
C ILE A 121 7.79 11.59 1.29
N GLY A 122 7.62 10.79 2.34
CA GLY A 122 6.28 10.39 2.75
C GLY A 122 6.25 9.42 3.91
N PHE A 123 5.03 9.02 4.24
CA PHE A 123 4.76 8.07 5.32
C PHE A 123 3.57 7.19 4.90
N ALA A 124 3.72 5.88 5.09
CA ALA A 124 2.70 4.90 4.72
C ALA A 124 2.64 3.76 5.75
N ARG A 125 2.41 4.12 7.00
CA ARG A 125 2.43 3.18 8.12
C ARG A 125 1.37 2.09 7.94
N GLY A 126 1.78 0.84 8.11
CA GLY A 126 0.90 -0.32 8.03
C GLY A 126 0.59 -0.78 6.62
N VAL A 127 1.09 -0.09 5.59
CA VAL A 127 0.94 -0.51 4.19
C VAL A 127 2.04 -1.52 3.84
N ARG A 128 1.75 -2.47 2.97
CA ARG A 128 2.74 -3.44 2.48
C ARG A 128 3.89 -2.70 1.79
N VAL A 129 5.11 -3.17 2.03
CA VAL A 129 6.31 -2.50 1.53
C VAL A 129 6.35 -2.44 -0.01
N ASP A 130 5.88 -3.48 -0.69
CA ASP A 130 5.82 -3.52 -2.15
C ASP A 130 4.80 -2.51 -2.71
N TRP A 131 3.68 -2.32 -2.05
CA TRP A 131 2.69 -1.32 -2.43
C TRP A 131 3.23 0.11 -2.21
N ILE A 132 3.93 0.33 -1.09
CA ILE A 132 4.58 1.61 -0.82
C ILE A 132 5.58 1.95 -1.93
N ALA A 133 6.42 0.99 -2.31
CA ALA A 133 7.41 1.18 -3.35
C ALA A 133 6.76 1.56 -4.68
N CYS A 134 5.70 0.85 -5.08
CA CYS A 134 4.98 1.15 -6.32
C CYS A 134 4.34 2.53 -6.30
N TYR A 135 3.82 2.94 -5.15
CA TYR A 135 3.17 4.24 -5.03
C TYR A 135 4.16 5.41 -5.08
N TYR A 136 5.28 5.31 -4.37
CA TYR A 136 6.21 6.44 -4.24
C TYR A 136 7.30 6.48 -5.30
N PHE A 137 7.72 5.33 -5.85
CA PHE A 137 8.93 5.27 -6.67
C PHE A 137 8.72 4.87 -8.13
N PHE A 138 7.68 4.09 -8.47
CA PHE A 138 7.58 3.51 -9.81
C PHE A 138 6.57 4.19 -10.73
N GLY A 139 5.85 5.18 -10.23
CA GLY A 139 5.02 6.04 -11.08
C GLY A 139 3.85 5.35 -11.77
N PHE A 140 3.32 4.28 -11.20
CA PHE A 140 2.19 3.55 -11.79
C PHE A 140 0.87 4.32 -11.70
N PHE A 141 0.77 5.28 -10.78
CA PHE A 141 -0.47 5.97 -10.49
C PHE A 141 -0.35 7.46 -10.75
N GLU A 142 -1.38 8.04 -11.38
CA GLU A 142 -1.54 9.49 -11.49
C GLU A 142 -2.17 10.00 -10.19
N LYS A 143 -1.42 10.77 -9.44
CA LYS A 143 -1.82 11.23 -8.10
C LYS A 143 -2.60 12.54 -8.12
#